data_e4b876e2d8fadeb54a0c4258c1af1707
#
_entry.id   e4b876e2d8fadeb54a0c4258c1af1707
#
_cell.length_a   1.000
_cell.length_b   1.000
_cell.length_c   1.000
_cell.angle_alpha   90.00
_cell.angle_beta   90.00
_cell.angle_gamma   90.00
#
_symmetry.space_group_name_H-M   'P 1'
#
loop_
_entity.id
_entity.type
_entity.pdbx_description
1 polymer ?
#
loop_
_entity_poly.entity_id
_entity_poly.type
_entity_poly.pdbx_seq_one_letter_code
_entity_poly.pdbx_strand_id
1 'polypeptide(L)'
;MSIRLPAILAALVLLAGCSATPSRSVAPASSHAAQAPKAATAGPAADDNLNAVAWMQNSQEHDLIYLQTYRDAQSRLLAALKDKQWDALAKDDRVSPIAGKKPAVVLDIDETVLDNSPYQARLIKSGGEFNEADWAAWCKEEKARALPGVVEFTQFAAKHGIAVIYVSNRAKDLDEATLSNLRKAGVPVAGPESFLGLGTFVEGCEQIGTEKGCRRQLIGSKYRVLMQFGDQIGDFVSVLANNSQGRDKAIAPYMNWIGTRWYVLPNPSYGSWEPALFNNDWTLPREQRRAQKMNALRFN
;
A
#
# COMPACT_ATOMS: atom_id res chain seq x y z
N MET A 1 -51.97 33.50 -23.90
CA MET A 1 -51.54 34.45 -24.95
C MET A 1 -50.85 33.62 -26.02
N SER A 2 -51.55 33.42 -27.11
CA SER A 2 -51.18 32.62 -28.29
C SER A 2 -50.38 33.47 -29.26
N ILE A 3 -49.43 32.88 -29.99
CA ILE A 3 -48.96 33.31 -31.34
C ILE A 3 -48.03 32.19 -31.82
N ARG A 4 -48.41 31.26 -32.67
CA ARG A 4 -48.57 31.12 -34.13
C ARG A 4 -47.23 30.97 -34.86
N LEU A 5 -47.08 29.78 -35.47
CA LEU A 5 -46.18 29.42 -36.61
C LEU A 5 -46.55 30.24 -37.87
N PRO A 6 -45.63 30.30 -38.84
CA PRO A 6 -46.06 29.82 -40.16
C PRO A 6 -45.10 28.80 -40.81
N ALA A 7 -45.74 27.87 -41.51
CA ALA A 7 -45.20 26.98 -42.50
C ALA A 7 -45.02 27.73 -43.86
N ILE A 8 -43.98 27.40 -44.62
CA ILE A 8 -43.89 27.71 -46.04
C ILE A 8 -43.55 26.47 -46.86
N LEU A 9 -44.31 26.36 -47.90
CA LEU A 9 -44.61 25.29 -48.82
C LEU A 9 -43.57 25.17 -49.94
N ALA A 10 -43.53 23.99 -50.52
CA ALA A 10 -42.92 23.40 -51.68
C ALA A 10 -42.70 24.21 -52.95
N ALA A 11 -41.74 23.78 -53.74
CA ALA A 11 -41.86 23.72 -55.20
C ALA A 11 -40.95 22.61 -55.79
N LEU A 12 -41.63 21.60 -56.35
CA LEU A 12 -41.08 20.61 -57.29
C LEU A 12 -40.84 21.29 -58.65
N VAL A 13 -39.71 21.06 -59.28
CA VAL A 13 -39.54 21.22 -60.71
C VAL A 13 -38.88 19.95 -61.27
N LEU A 14 -39.72 19.25 -62.07
CA LEU A 14 -39.34 18.13 -62.97
C LEU A 14 -38.83 18.73 -64.28
N LEU A 15 -37.65 18.34 -64.72
CA LEU A 15 -37.23 18.45 -66.10
C LEU A 15 -36.55 17.17 -66.53
N ALA A 16 -37.24 16.49 -67.48
CA ALA A 16 -36.76 15.36 -68.23
C ALA A 16 -35.82 15.84 -69.35
N GLY A 17 -34.74 15.20 -69.57
CA GLY A 17 -33.85 15.41 -70.68
C GLY A 17 -33.14 14.11 -71.02
N CYS A 18 -33.51 13.50 -72.15
CA CYS A 18 -32.83 12.38 -72.77
C CYS A 18 -31.50 12.77 -73.41
N SER A 19 -30.48 11.94 -73.33
CA SER A 19 -29.84 11.30 -74.48
C SER A 19 -28.33 11.06 -74.33
N ALA A 20 -27.93 9.98 -74.96
CA ALA A 20 -26.62 9.61 -75.49
C ALA A 20 -25.56 9.01 -74.56
N THR A 21 -25.48 7.74 -74.64
CA THR A 21 -24.30 6.93 -74.29
C THR A 21 -23.13 7.13 -75.23
N PRO A 22 -21.94 7.34 -74.74
CA PRO A 22 -20.70 6.89 -75.41
C PRO A 22 -20.10 5.69 -74.67
N SER A 23 -19.88 4.62 -75.39
CA SER A 23 -19.10 3.48 -74.98
C SER A 23 -17.69 3.89 -74.54
N ARG A 24 -17.37 3.68 -73.28
CA ARG A 24 -16.02 3.90 -72.74
C ARG A 24 -15.41 2.54 -72.41
N SER A 25 -14.29 2.25 -73.08
CA SER A 25 -13.41 1.11 -72.84
C SER A 25 -13.08 0.95 -71.36
N VAL A 26 -13.33 -0.22 -70.85
CA VAL A 26 -12.94 -0.61 -69.47
C VAL A 26 -11.44 -0.86 -69.48
N ALA A 27 -10.69 0.03 -68.79
CA ALA A 27 -9.32 -0.25 -68.38
C ALA A 27 -9.33 -1.24 -67.22
N PRO A 28 -8.37 -2.18 -67.13
CA PRO A 28 -8.36 -3.14 -66.03
C PRO A 28 -8.14 -2.42 -64.69
N ALA A 29 -9.05 -2.69 -63.77
CA ALA A 29 -8.95 -2.18 -62.40
C ALA A 29 -7.69 -2.73 -61.75
N SER A 30 -6.78 -1.82 -61.38
CA SER A 30 -5.66 -2.12 -60.50
C SER A 30 -6.23 -2.61 -59.16
N SER A 31 -6.06 -3.88 -58.88
CA SER A 31 -6.34 -4.44 -57.57
C SER A 31 -5.41 -3.80 -56.52
N HIS A 32 -5.88 -2.76 -55.90
CA HIS A 32 -5.27 -2.35 -54.63
C HIS A 32 -5.57 -3.47 -53.63
N ALA A 33 -4.58 -4.35 -53.42
CA ALA A 33 -4.58 -5.26 -52.29
C ALA A 33 -4.77 -4.39 -51.02
N ALA A 34 -5.91 -4.49 -50.41
CA ALA A 34 -6.14 -3.91 -49.10
C ALA A 34 -5.08 -4.51 -48.18
N GLN A 35 -4.15 -3.68 -47.75
CA GLN A 35 -3.20 -4.06 -46.69
C GLN A 35 -4.04 -4.45 -45.48
N ALA A 36 -3.90 -5.71 -45.06
CA ALA A 36 -4.49 -6.18 -43.80
C ALA A 36 -4.10 -5.19 -42.69
N PRO A 37 -5.03 -4.80 -41.83
CA PRO A 37 -4.71 -3.91 -40.74
C PRO A 37 -3.56 -4.51 -39.94
N LYS A 38 -2.47 -3.75 -39.82
CA LYS A 38 -1.30 -4.11 -38.98
C LYS A 38 -1.86 -4.46 -37.62
N ALA A 39 -1.69 -5.71 -37.17
CA ALA A 39 -2.15 -6.12 -35.86
C ALA A 39 -1.64 -5.08 -34.85
N ALA A 40 -2.56 -4.43 -34.16
CA ALA A 40 -2.20 -3.52 -33.09
C ALA A 40 -1.34 -4.35 -32.12
N THR A 41 -0.13 -3.90 -31.83
CA THR A 41 0.70 -4.52 -30.78
C THR A 41 -0.16 -4.55 -29.52
N ALA A 42 -0.44 -5.76 -29.03
CA ALA A 42 -1.20 -5.90 -27.79
C ALA A 42 -0.52 -5.03 -26.73
N GLY A 43 -1.31 -4.18 -26.08
CA GLY A 43 -0.83 -3.38 -24.94
C GLY A 43 -0.34 -4.29 -23.81
N PRO A 44 0.24 -3.71 -22.76
CA PRO A 44 0.64 -4.48 -21.57
C PRO A 44 -0.51 -5.36 -21.08
N ALA A 45 -0.18 -6.56 -20.58
CA ALA A 45 -1.19 -7.42 -19.97
C ALA A 45 -1.89 -6.72 -18.81
N ALA A 46 -3.18 -6.96 -18.63
CA ALA A 46 -3.92 -6.41 -17.50
C ALA A 46 -3.36 -6.98 -16.19
N ASP A 47 -3.12 -6.10 -15.22
CA ASP A 47 -2.69 -6.45 -13.87
C ASP A 47 -3.58 -5.74 -12.85
N ASP A 48 -4.12 -6.51 -11.89
CA ASP A 48 -5.07 -5.98 -10.90
C ASP A 48 -4.41 -4.96 -9.94
N ASN A 49 -3.09 -4.96 -9.82
CA ASN A 49 -2.33 -4.06 -8.94
C ASN A 49 -1.86 -2.76 -9.64
N LEU A 50 -2.04 -2.65 -10.96
CA LEU A 50 -1.52 -1.51 -11.73
C LEU A 50 -2.03 -0.16 -11.21
N ASN A 51 -3.34 -0.02 -10.97
CA ASN A 51 -3.90 1.25 -10.48
C ASN A 51 -3.43 1.59 -9.06
N ALA A 52 -3.30 0.59 -8.19
CA ALA A 52 -2.78 0.76 -6.83
C ALA A 52 -1.34 1.30 -6.86
N VAL A 53 -0.46 0.66 -7.61
CA VAL A 53 0.95 1.06 -7.72
C VAL A 53 1.11 2.39 -8.46
N ALA A 54 0.33 2.63 -9.52
CA ALA A 54 0.33 3.92 -10.22
C ALA A 54 -0.10 5.08 -9.28
N TRP A 55 -1.10 4.85 -8.42
CA TRP A 55 -1.53 5.82 -7.40
C TRP A 55 -0.42 6.05 -6.37
N MET A 56 0.22 5.01 -5.86
CA MET A 56 1.34 5.14 -4.91
C MET A 56 2.50 5.96 -5.47
N GLN A 57 2.81 5.81 -6.77
CA GLN A 57 3.97 6.44 -7.38
C GLN A 57 3.73 7.84 -7.95
N ASN A 58 2.47 8.20 -8.25
CA ASN A 58 2.17 9.38 -9.05
C ASN A 58 1.09 10.28 -8.45
N SER A 59 0.36 9.87 -7.40
CA SER A 59 -0.66 10.75 -6.84
C SER A 59 -0.10 11.64 -5.74
N GLN A 60 -0.48 12.91 -5.77
CA GLN A 60 -0.17 13.85 -4.68
C GLN A 60 -0.93 13.47 -3.40
N GLU A 61 -2.11 12.88 -3.54
CA GLU A 61 -2.93 12.42 -2.42
C GLU A 61 -2.21 11.39 -1.57
N HIS A 62 -1.48 10.44 -2.21
CA HIS A 62 -0.62 9.50 -1.50
C HIS A 62 0.38 10.23 -0.61
N ASP A 63 1.17 11.12 -1.18
CA ASP A 63 2.21 11.86 -0.46
C ASP A 63 1.64 12.75 0.65
N LEU A 64 0.50 13.40 0.37
CA LEU A 64 -0.16 14.27 1.34
C LEU A 64 -0.75 13.50 2.53
N ILE A 65 -1.25 12.27 2.34
CA ILE A 65 -1.73 11.42 3.43
C ILE A 65 -0.58 11.06 4.37
N TYR A 66 0.58 10.64 3.83
CA TYR A 66 1.77 10.38 4.65
C TYR A 66 2.22 11.63 5.41
N LEU A 67 2.37 12.74 4.71
CA LEU A 67 2.84 14.01 5.28
C LEU A 67 1.92 14.51 6.40
N GLN A 68 0.60 14.52 6.19
CA GLN A 68 -0.36 14.95 7.22
C GLN A 68 -0.34 14.01 8.43
N THR A 69 -0.21 12.70 8.22
CA THR A 69 -0.18 11.70 9.30
C THR A 69 1.03 11.90 10.20
N TYR A 70 2.23 12.05 9.62
CA TYR A 70 3.44 12.29 10.41
C TYR A 70 3.46 13.66 11.08
N ARG A 71 2.90 14.71 10.44
CA ARG A 71 2.77 16.04 11.05
C ARG A 71 1.80 16.05 12.23
N ASP A 72 0.66 15.38 12.11
CA ASP A 72 -0.29 15.26 13.23
C ASP A 72 0.35 14.49 14.39
N ALA A 73 0.99 13.36 14.10
CA ALA A 73 1.73 12.59 15.11
C ALA A 73 2.79 13.44 15.82
N GLN A 74 3.59 14.19 15.06
CA GLN A 74 4.62 15.08 15.62
C GLN A 74 4.02 16.13 16.55
N SER A 75 2.89 16.72 16.21
CA SER A 75 2.21 17.73 17.01
C SER A 75 1.76 17.21 18.38
N ARG A 76 1.46 15.91 18.49
CA ARG A 76 0.97 15.24 19.70
C ARG A 76 2.08 14.59 20.53
N LEU A 77 3.25 14.34 19.93
CA LEU A 77 4.29 13.49 20.51
C LEU A 77 4.78 13.98 21.88
N LEU A 78 4.97 15.28 22.05
CA LEU A 78 5.46 15.84 23.31
C LEU A 78 4.40 15.83 24.43
N ALA A 79 3.11 15.90 24.08
CA ALA A 79 2.03 15.70 25.04
C ALA A 79 2.00 14.24 25.51
N ALA A 80 2.09 13.27 24.59
CA ALA A 80 2.20 11.84 24.90
C ALA A 80 3.46 11.54 25.75
N LEU A 81 4.58 12.21 25.50
CA LEU A 81 5.80 12.05 26.29
C LEU A 81 5.61 12.52 27.73
N LYS A 82 4.92 13.63 27.95
CA LYS A 82 4.66 14.22 29.29
C LYS A 82 3.69 13.38 30.13
N ASP A 83 2.69 12.78 29.51
CA ASP A 83 1.73 11.92 30.21
C ASP A 83 2.38 10.59 30.57
N LYS A 84 2.66 10.39 31.86
CA LYS A 84 3.34 9.19 32.39
C LYS A 84 2.49 7.92 32.33
N GLN A 85 1.18 8.06 32.12
CA GLN A 85 0.24 6.93 31.94
C GLN A 85 0.01 6.60 30.47
N TRP A 86 0.55 7.41 29.57
CA TRP A 86 0.40 7.17 28.14
C TRP A 86 1.16 5.93 27.68
N ASP A 87 0.46 5.03 27.00
CA ASP A 87 1.02 3.85 26.35
C ASP A 87 0.22 3.52 25.09
N ALA A 88 0.91 3.15 24.03
CA ALA A 88 0.33 2.82 22.73
C ALA A 88 0.41 1.32 22.38
N LEU A 89 0.94 0.47 23.26
CA LEU A 89 0.91 -0.97 23.04
C LEU A 89 -0.47 -1.54 23.32
N ALA A 90 -0.93 -2.45 22.47
CA ALA A 90 -2.11 -3.26 22.73
C ALA A 90 -1.96 -3.97 24.08
N LYS A 91 -3.09 -4.19 24.77
CA LYS A 91 -3.10 -4.75 26.12
C LYS A 91 -2.35 -6.07 26.20
N ASP A 92 -2.54 -6.95 25.21
CA ASP A 92 -1.94 -8.28 25.20
C ASP A 92 -0.43 -8.26 24.89
N ASP A 93 0.07 -7.17 24.33
CA ASP A 93 1.50 -6.96 24.06
C ASP A 93 2.22 -6.29 25.26
N ARG A 94 1.50 -5.75 26.22
CA ARG A 94 2.04 -5.10 27.42
C ARG A 94 2.32 -6.10 28.52
N VAL A 95 3.45 -6.80 28.44
CA VAL A 95 3.87 -7.87 29.37
C VAL A 95 4.47 -7.37 30.69
N SER A 96 4.73 -6.06 30.82
CA SER A 96 5.32 -5.49 32.04
C SER A 96 4.94 -4.01 32.21
N PRO A 97 4.96 -3.47 33.46
CA PRO A 97 4.59 -2.08 33.75
C PRO A 97 5.42 -1.07 32.95
N ILE A 98 4.82 0.09 32.65
CA ILE A 98 5.46 1.17 31.88
C ILE A 98 6.36 2.08 32.74
N ALA A 99 6.20 2.03 34.06
CA ALA A 99 6.93 2.91 34.99
C ALA A 99 8.45 2.76 34.84
N GLY A 100 9.16 3.88 34.78
CA GLY A 100 10.62 3.93 34.65
C GLY A 100 11.19 3.54 33.28
N LYS A 101 10.36 3.13 32.31
CA LYS A 101 10.82 2.76 30.96
C LYS A 101 11.12 3.98 30.11
N LYS A 102 12.13 3.85 29.23
CA LYS A 102 12.46 4.86 28.22
C LYS A 102 11.30 4.98 27.21
N PRO A 103 11.00 6.22 26.74
CA PRO A 103 9.98 6.40 25.71
C PRO A 103 10.47 5.92 24.35
N ALA A 104 9.54 5.37 23.55
CA ALA A 104 9.81 4.97 22.17
C ALA A 104 8.62 5.25 21.25
N VAL A 105 8.89 5.42 19.97
CA VAL A 105 7.93 5.27 18.87
C VAL A 105 8.28 4.00 18.10
N VAL A 106 7.26 3.30 17.62
CA VAL A 106 7.41 2.03 16.90
C VAL A 106 6.86 2.22 15.50
N LEU A 107 7.64 1.87 14.49
CA LEU A 107 7.24 1.98 13.09
C LEU A 107 7.43 0.63 12.40
N ASP A 108 6.47 0.23 11.58
CA ASP A 108 6.75 -0.71 10.51
C ASP A 108 7.71 -0.07 9.49
N ILE A 109 8.24 -0.83 8.55
CA ILE A 109 9.18 -0.32 7.53
C ILE A 109 8.51 -0.17 6.18
N ASP A 110 7.95 -1.25 5.65
CA ASP A 110 7.52 -1.34 4.26
C ASP A 110 6.16 -0.65 4.08
N GLU A 111 6.08 0.35 3.19
CA GLU A 111 4.94 1.26 3.03
C GLU A 111 4.54 2.03 4.30
N THR A 112 5.49 2.09 5.23
CA THR A 112 5.41 2.94 6.43
C THR A 112 6.57 3.93 6.48
N VAL A 113 7.81 3.45 6.46
CA VAL A 113 9.03 4.26 6.43
C VAL A 113 9.61 4.33 5.04
N LEU A 114 9.65 3.20 4.33
CA LEU A 114 10.28 3.01 3.03
C LEU A 114 9.25 2.70 1.94
N ASP A 115 9.40 3.35 0.79
CA ASP A 115 8.61 3.15 -0.42
C ASP A 115 9.14 1.94 -1.21
N ASN A 116 8.37 0.85 -1.24
CA ASN A 116 8.66 -0.34 -2.05
C ASN A 116 7.78 -0.45 -3.30
N SER A 117 7.08 0.60 -3.67
CA SER A 117 6.30 0.64 -4.91
C SER A 117 7.14 0.31 -6.16
N PRO A 118 8.47 0.61 -6.25
CA PRO A 118 9.30 0.16 -7.36
C PRO A 118 9.41 -1.37 -7.46
N TYR A 119 9.43 -2.11 -6.34
CA TYR A 119 9.37 -3.57 -6.36
C TYR A 119 8.04 -4.06 -6.91
N GLN A 120 6.92 -3.49 -6.46
CA GLN A 120 5.58 -3.81 -6.96
C GLN A 120 5.46 -3.53 -8.48
N ALA A 121 6.04 -2.43 -8.95
CA ALA A 121 6.09 -2.11 -10.38
C ALA A 121 6.90 -3.15 -11.19
N ARG A 122 7.96 -3.72 -10.61
CA ARG A 122 8.72 -4.83 -11.25
C ARG A 122 7.86 -6.09 -11.38
N LEU A 123 7.06 -6.43 -10.36
CA LEU A 123 6.12 -7.57 -10.42
C LEU A 123 5.08 -7.39 -11.53
N ILE A 124 4.46 -6.20 -11.62
CA ILE A 124 3.50 -5.87 -12.70
C ILE A 124 4.17 -6.01 -14.08
N LYS A 125 5.38 -5.45 -14.24
CA LYS A 125 6.12 -5.50 -15.52
C LYS A 125 6.46 -6.92 -15.95
N SER A 126 6.81 -7.79 -15.00
CA SER A 126 7.15 -9.20 -15.27
C SER A 126 5.93 -10.11 -15.36
N GLY A 127 4.75 -9.66 -14.91
CA GLY A 127 3.57 -10.50 -14.69
C GLY A 127 3.75 -11.49 -13.52
N GLY A 128 4.76 -11.26 -12.68
CA GLY A 128 5.12 -12.11 -11.54
C GLY A 128 4.26 -11.88 -10.30
N GLU A 129 4.49 -12.72 -9.31
CA GLU A 129 3.93 -12.58 -7.97
C GLU A 129 5.09 -12.50 -6.96
N PHE A 130 4.79 -12.08 -5.73
CA PHE A 130 5.79 -12.03 -4.65
C PHE A 130 6.51 -13.37 -4.50
N ASN A 131 7.83 -13.31 -4.37
CA ASN A 131 8.66 -14.41 -3.91
C ASN A 131 9.82 -13.88 -3.06
N GLU A 132 10.25 -14.68 -2.10
CA GLU A 132 11.27 -14.29 -1.11
C GLU A 132 12.62 -13.94 -1.73
N ALA A 133 13.02 -14.61 -2.82
CA ALA A 133 14.33 -14.38 -3.44
C ALA A 133 14.40 -13.02 -4.12
N ASP A 134 13.38 -12.66 -4.90
CA ASP A 134 13.29 -11.36 -5.57
C ASP A 134 13.10 -10.22 -4.56
N TRP A 135 12.33 -10.47 -3.49
CA TRP A 135 12.19 -9.53 -2.39
C TRP A 135 13.52 -9.28 -1.66
N ALA A 136 14.24 -10.33 -1.33
CA ALA A 136 15.56 -10.21 -0.70
C ALA A 136 16.55 -9.48 -1.60
N ALA A 137 16.50 -9.72 -2.92
CA ALA A 137 17.32 -8.99 -3.89
C ALA A 137 16.99 -7.49 -3.90
N TRP A 138 15.69 -7.13 -3.89
CA TRP A 138 15.25 -5.73 -3.78
C TRP A 138 15.74 -5.06 -2.49
N CYS A 139 15.57 -5.72 -1.35
CA CYS A 139 16.03 -5.19 -0.07
C CYS A 139 17.55 -4.93 -0.07
N LYS A 140 18.34 -5.82 -0.68
CA LYS A 140 19.80 -5.69 -0.80
C LYS A 140 20.25 -4.61 -1.79
N GLU A 141 19.37 -4.11 -2.66
CA GLU A 141 19.66 -2.93 -3.48
C GLU A 141 19.72 -1.64 -2.64
N GLU A 142 19.08 -1.62 -1.47
CA GLU A 142 19.06 -0.48 -0.53
C GLU A 142 18.64 0.85 -1.18
N LYS A 143 17.68 0.79 -2.11
CA LYS A 143 17.22 1.93 -2.93
C LYS A 143 15.85 2.47 -2.55
N ALA A 144 15.16 1.82 -1.61
CA ALA A 144 13.87 2.29 -1.15
C ALA A 144 14.02 3.68 -0.50
N ARG A 145 13.18 4.62 -0.94
CA ARG A 145 13.20 6.01 -0.46
C ARG A 145 12.35 6.14 0.80
N ALA A 146 12.65 7.15 1.62
CA ALA A 146 11.78 7.52 2.72
C ALA A 146 10.43 8.03 2.20
N LEU A 147 9.35 7.61 2.84
CA LEU A 147 8.01 8.14 2.61
C LEU A 147 7.87 9.56 3.20
N PRO A 148 6.98 10.41 2.65
CA PRO A 148 6.88 11.81 3.04
C PRO A 148 6.60 12.02 4.53
N GLY A 149 7.38 12.90 5.18
CA GLY A 149 7.20 13.30 6.57
C GLY A 149 7.86 12.38 7.61
N VAL A 150 8.24 11.14 7.24
CA VAL A 150 8.80 10.18 8.22
C VAL A 150 10.18 10.60 8.72
N VAL A 151 11.00 11.20 7.88
CA VAL A 151 12.35 11.65 8.25
C VAL A 151 12.26 12.74 9.31
N GLU A 152 11.46 13.78 9.07
CA GLU A 152 11.25 14.89 10.00
C GLU A 152 10.67 14.40 11.33
N PHE A 153 9.67 13.51 11.28
CA PHE A 153 9.04 12.95 12.48
C PHE A 153 10.03 12.14 13.32
N THR A 154 10.76 11.22 12.69
CA THR A 154 11.67 10.32 13.41
C THR A 154 12.90 11.06 13.97
N GLN A 155 13.43 12.02 13.23
CA GLN A 155 14.49 12.92 13.72
C GLN A 155 14.00 13.80 14.87
N PHE A 156 12.77 14.31 14.79
CA PHE A 156 12.15 15.05 15.89
C PHE A 156 12.02 14.17 17.15
N ALA A 157 11.55 12.93 17.01
CA ALA A 157 11.46 11.98 18.13
C ALA A 157 12.84 11.74 18.76
N ALA A 158 13.85 11.40 17.96
CA ALA A 158 15.21 11.14 18.41
C ALA A 158 15.82 12.35 19.13
N LYS A 159 15.62 13.57 18.60
CA LYS A 159 16.08 14.83 19.22
C LYS A 159 15.51 15.06 20.62
N HIS A 160 14.31 14.52 20.90
CA HIS A 160 13.65 14.62 22.20
C HIS A 160 13.91 13.41 23.11
N GLY A 161 14.92 12.58 22.79
CA GLY A 161 15.29 11.42 23.60
C GLY A 161 14.30 10.25 23.52
N ILE A 162 13.45 10.22 22.49
CA ILE A 162 12.49 9.15 22.22
C ILE A 162 13.17 8.15 21.28
N ALA A 163 13.25 6.88 21.68
CA ALA A 163 13.81 5.82 20.85
C ALA A 163 12.92 5.59 19.60
N VAL A 164 13.56 5.39 18.47
CA VAL A 164 12.87 5.01 17.22
C VAL A 164 13.16 3.54 16.95
N ILE A 165 12.13 2.70 16.98
CA ILE A 165 12.23 1.25 16.85
C ILE A 165 11.45 0.81 15.59
N TYR A 166 12.08 0.01 14.76
CA TYR A 166 11.52 -0.51 13.52
C TYR A 166 11.15 -1.98 13.68
N VAL A 167 9.93 -2.36 13.32
CA VAL A 167 9.41 -3.73 13.40
C VAL A 167 8.87 -4.15 12.06
N SER A 168 9.59 -4.98 11.32
CA SER A 168 9.19 -5.36 9.96
C SER A 168 9.17 -6.87 9.77
N ASN A 169 8.40 -7.33 8.80
CA ASN A 169 8.44 -8.70 8.33
C ASN A 169 9.56 -8.98 7.31
N ARG A 170 10.46 -8.03 7.08
CA ARG A 170 11.75 -8.34 6.46
C ARG A 170 12.46 -9.40 7.29
N ALA A 171 12.98 -10.43 6.63
CA ALA A 171 13.65 -11.53 7.31
C ALA A 171 14.89 -11.04 8.08
N LYS A 172 15.21 -11.71 9.17
CA LYS A 172 16.32 -11.33 10.09
C LYS A 172 17.69 -11.29 9.39
N ASP A 173 17.91 -12.10 8.37
CA ASP A 173 19.13 -12.12 7.56
C ASP A 173 19.28 -10.90 6.61
N LEU A 174 18.26 -10.06 6.53
CA LEU A 174 18.29 -8.78 5.80
C LEU A 174 18.57 -7.57 6.72
N ASP A 175 18.94 -7.79 7.98
CA ASP A 175 19.16 -6.72 8.97
C ASP A 175 20.16 -5.68 8.49
N GLU A 176 21.31 -6.11 7.99
CA GLU A 176 22.37 -5.19 7.56
C GLU A 176 21.91 -4.29 6.40
N ALA A 177 21.35 -4.89 5.35
CA ALA A 177 20.83 -4.16 4.21
C ALA A 177 19.69 -3.22 4.61
N THR A 178 18.79 -3.68 5.51
CA THR A 178 17.67 -2.86 5.99
C THR A 178 18.16 -1.65 6.79
N LEU A 179 19.06 -1.86 7.74
CA LEU A 179 19.63 -0.78 8.55
C LEU A 179 20.45 0.22 7.69
N SER A 180 21.16 -0.30 6.69
CA SER A 180 21.88 0.53 5.72
C SER A 180 20.91 1.40 4.91
N ASN A 181 19.83 0.81 4.38
CA ASN A 181 18.83 1.55 3.62
C ASN A 181 18.13 2.62 4.49
N LEU A 182 17.77 2.30 5.74
CA LEU A 182 17.18 3.26 6.67
C LEU A 182 18.10 4.48 6.90
N ARG A 183 19.41 4.24 7.13
CA ARG A 183 20.39 5.33 7.25
C ARG A 183 20.50 6.18 5.99
N LYS A 184 20.56 5.54 4.82
CA LYS A 184 20.57 6.24 3.51
C LYS A 184 19.30 7.07 3.29
N ALA A 185 18.16 6.59 3.75
CA ALA A 185 16.88 7.29 3.71
C ALA A 185 16.80 8.47 4.70
N GLY A 186 17.77 8.62 5.61
CA GLY A 186 17.88 9.75 6.53
C GLY A 186 17.12 9.58 7.84
N VAL A 187 16.60 8.39 8.13
CA VAL A 187 15.92 8.12 9.41
C VAL A 187 16.92 7.65 10.49
N PRO A 188 16.69 7.95 11.79
CA PRO A 188 17.60 7.58 12.86
C PRO A 188 17.69 6.07 13.05
N VAL A 189 18.91 5.55 13.15
CA VAL A 189 19.23 4.17 13.52
C VAL A 189 20.26 4.22 14.63
N ALA A 190 19.83 4.02 15.87
CA ALA A 190 20.71 4.10 17.06
C ALA A 190 21.68 2.91 17.14
N GLY A 191 21.27 1.74 16.70
CA GLY A 191 22.06 0.52 16.68
C GLY A 191 21.30 -0.64 16.08
N PRO A 192 21.90 -1.85 16.03
CA PRO A 192 21.22 -3.05 15.50
C PRO A 192 19.90 -3.37 16.22
N GLU A 193 19.82 -3.06 17.51
CA GLU A 193 18.62 -3.24 18.35
C GLU A 193 17.44 -2.34 17.95
N SER A 194 17.67 -1.35 17.08
CA SER A 194 16.61 -0.50 16.55
C SER A 194 15.72 -1.23 15.54
N PHE A 195 16.15 -2.38 15.02
CA PHE A 195 15.41 -3.17 14.05
C PHE A 195 15.08 -4.56 14.59
N LEU A 196 13.79 -4.92 14.50
CA LEU A 196 13.25 -6.22 14.87
C LEU A 196 12.60 -6.88 13.64
N GLY A 197 13.40 -7.65 12.90
CA GLY A 197 12.97 -8.37 11.71
C GLY A 197 12.20 -9.66 12.04
N LEU A 198 11.60 -10.27 11.03
CA LEU A 198 10.99 -11.59 11.12
C LEU A 198 12.09 -12.61 11.44
N GLY A 199 11.87 -13.44 12.45
CA GLY A 199 12.87 -14.37 13.00
C GLY A 199 13.64 -13.80 14.21
N THR A 200 13.31 -12.59 14.69
CA THR A 200 13.82 -12.10 15.98
C THR A 200 13.34 -13.01 17.10
N PHE A 201 14.29 -13.66 17.78
CA PHE A 201 13.98 -14.51 18.93
C PHE A 201 13.51 -13.66 20.12
N VAL A 202 12.41 -14.08 20.74
CA VAL A 202 11.85 -13.48 21.95
C VAL A 202 11.60 -14.60 22.96
N GLU A 203 12.35 -14.57 24.06
CA GLU A 203 12.23 -15.57 25.09
C GLU A 203 10.80 -15.61 25.67
N GLY A 204 10.25 -16.83 25.81
CA GLY A 204 8.89 -17.03 26.37
C GLY A 204 7.75 -16.60 25.43
N CYS A 205 8.02 -16.29 24.17
CA CYS A 205 6.99 -15.97 23.19
C CYS A 205 7.16 -16.81 21.92
N GLU A 206 6.12 -17.55 21.53
CA GLU A 206 6.11 -18.33 20.30
C GLU A 206 5.68 -17.44 19.12
N GLN A 207 6.55 -17.38 18.11
CA GLN A 207 6.26 -16.64 16.88
C GLN A 207 5.22 -17.39 16.03
N ILE A 208 4.08 -16.79 15.78
CA ILE A 208 3.02 -17.33 14.93
C ILE A 208 3.12 -16.70 13.54
N GLY A 209 3.58 -17.45 12.54
CA GLY A 209 3.72 -16.96 11.18
C GLY A 209 4.48 -15.61 11.12
N THR A 210 3.88 -14.61 10.51
CA THR A 210 4.44 -13.26 10.37
C THR A 210 3.92 -12.27 11.41
N GLU A 211 3.12 -12.73 12.42
CA GLU A 211 2.59 -11.86 13.46
C GLU A 211 3.70 -11.10 14.21
N LYS A 212 3.46 -9.83 14.50
CA LYS A 212 4.45 -8.97 15.18
C LYS A 212 4.32 -8.97 16.70
N GLY A 213 3.41 -9.77 17.28
CA GLY A 213 3.10 -9.78 18.70
C GLY A 213 4.32 -9.98 19.60
N CYS A 214 5.13 -11.03 19.38
CA CYS A 214 6.33 -11.28 20.17
C CYS A 214 7.33 -10.10 20.12
N ARG A 215 7.51 -9.51 18.96
CA ARG A 215 8.41 -8.34 18.78
C ARG A 215 7.88 -7.11 19.50
N ARG A 216 6.55 -6.88 19.50
CA ARG A 216 5.92 -5.82 20.29
C ARG A 216 6.03 -6.08 21.80
N GLN A 217 5.90 -7.33 22.27
CA GLN A 217 6.14 -7.70 23.66
C GLN A 217 7.59 -7.41 24.08
N LEU A 218 8.57 -7.74 23.22
CA LEU A 218 9.98 -7.43 23.44
C LEU A 218 10.20 -5.92 23.59
N ILE A 219 9.57 -5.11 22.74
CA ILE A 219 9.60 -3.64 22.87
C ILE A 219 8.93 -3.23 24.18
N GLY A 220 7.78 -3.79 24.49
CA GLY A 220 7.03 -3.52 25.71
C GLY A 220 7.80 -3.85 27.00
N SER A 221 8.69 -4.84 26.97
CA SER A 221 9.57 -5.15 28.08
C SER A 221 10.61 -4.05 28.35
N LYS A 222 11.03 -3.31 27.33
CA LYS A 222 12.13 -2.32 27.38
C LYS A 222 11.65 -0.87 27.39
N TYR A 223 10.53 -0.60 26.71
CA TYR A 223 10.09 0.77 26.41
C TYR A 223 8.64 1.03 26.81
N ARG A 224 8.34 2.30 27.09
CA ARG A 224 6.99 2.87 27.07
C ARG A 224 6.74 3.38 25.67
N VAL A 225 5.82 2.77 24.96
CA VAL A 225 5.52 3.12 23.56
C VAL A 225 4.58 4.31 23.52
N LEU A 226 4.98 5.38 22.84
CA LEU A 226 4.17 6.59 22.71
C LEU A 226 3.23 6.53 21.51
N MET A 227 3.73 6.01 20.38
CA MET A 227 2.97 5.91 19.14
C MET A 227 3.42 4.69 18.35
N GLN A 228 2.52 4.12 17.55
CA GLN A 228 2.80 3.08 16.58
C GLN A 228 2.35 3.54 15.19
N PHE A 229 3.11 3.15 14.16
CA PHE A 229 2.84 3.44 12.76
C PHE A 229 2.92 2.15 11.94
N GLY A 230 2.01 2.01 11.00
CA GLY A 230 1.98 0.86 10.09
C GLY A 230 0.93 1.03 9.01
N ASP A 231 1.06 0.26 7.94
CA ASP A 231 0.10 0.20 6.84
C ASP A 231 -0.93 -0.92 7.03
N GLN A 232 -0.73 -1.75 8.07
CA GLN A 232 -1.57 -2.92 8.34
C GLN A 232 -2.02 -3.02 9.79
N ILE A 233 -3.18 -3.63 10.03
CA ILE A 233 -3.69 -3.86 11.39
C ILE A 233 -2.70 -4.70 12.22
N GLY A 234 -2.02 -5.67 11.58
CA GLY A 234 -1.01 -6.52 12.21
C GLY A 234 0.19 -5.78 12.81
N ASP A 235 0.41 -4.52 12.43
CA ASP A 235 1.46 -3.67 13.01
C ASP A 235 1.14 -3.24 14.44
N PHE A 236 -0.14 -3.14 14.75
CA PHE A 236 -0.64 -2.59 16.00
C PHE A 236 -1.13 -3.67 16.98
N VAL A 237 -1.75 -4.73 16.46
CA VAL A 237 -2.39 -5.79 17.24
C VAL A 237 -2.29 -7.12 16.48
N SER A 238 -2.26 -8.24 17.18
CA SER A 238 -2.26 -9.56 16.54
C SER A 238 -3.63 -9.90 15.93
N VAL A 239 -3.62 -10.41 14.70
CA VAL A 239 -4.82 -10.76 13.92
C VAL A 239 -4.84 -12.28 13.73
N LEU A 240 -5.23 -13.02 14.76
CA LEU A 240 -5.22 -14.49 14.75
C LEU A 240 -6.23 -15.11 13.77
N ALA A 241 -7.33 -14.41 13.51
CA ALA A 241 -8.34 -14.81 12.52
C ALA A 241 -8.37 -13.76 11.40
N ASN A 242 -7.60 -13.99 10.35
CA ASN A 242 -7.52 -13.03 9.24
C ASN A 242 -8.68 -13.19 8.26
N ASN A 243 -9.86 -12.75 8.68
CA ASN A 243 -11.07 -12.53 7.89
C ASN A 243 -11.72 -11.22 8.36
N SER A 244 -12.75 -10.75 7.66
CA SER A 244 -13.39 -9.46 7.98
C SER A 244 -13.76 -9.36 9.46
N GLN A 245 -14.49 -10.34 9.97
CA GLN A 245 -14.97 -10.33 11.38
C GLN A 245 -13.80 -10.38 12.38
N GLY A 246 -12.78 -11.20 12.13
CA GLY A 246 -11.61 -11.31 13.01
C GLY A 246 -10.79 -10.02 13.04
N ARG A 247 -10.63 -9.37 11.89
CA ARG A 247 -9.97 -8.06 11.75
C ARG A 247 -10.73 -6.97 12.50
N ASP A 248 -12.07 -6.91 12.32
CA ASP A 248 -12.92 -5.96 13.03
C ASP A 248 -12.84 -6.18 14.54
N LYS A 249 -12.91 -7.43 15.00
CA LYS A 249 -12.79 -7.78 16.42
C LYS A 249 -11.44 -7.40 17.03
N ALA A 250 -10.35 -7.58 16.28
CA ALA A 250 -9.01 -7.25 16.76
C ALA A 250 -8.83 -5.75 17.00
N ILE A 251 -9.39 -4.89 16.13
CA ILE A 251 -9.21 -3.44 16.21
C ILE A 251 -10.27 -2.73 17.08
N ALA A 252 -11.45 -3.32 17.24
CA ALA A 252 -12.59 -2.69 17.93
C ALA A 252 -12.26 -2.09 19.32
N PRO A 253 -11.43 -2.72 20.18
CA PRO A 253 -11.07 -2.16 21.48
C PRO A 253 -10.22 -0.89 21.39
N TYR A 254 -9.60 -0.62 20.22
CA TYR A 254 -8.60 0.41 20.02
C TYR A 254 -9.04 1.51 19.05
N MET A 255 -10.31 1.54 18.63
CA MET A 255 -10.81 2.53 17.64
C MET A 255 -10.55 3.98 18.06
N ASN A 256 -10.59 4.28 19.35
CA ASN A 256 -10.28 5.61 19.88
C ASN A 256 -8.77 5.93 19.93
N TRP A 257 -7.91 4.96 19.58
CA TRP A 257 -6.47 5.15 19.48
C TRP A 257 -6.01 5.56 18.06
N ILE A 258 -6.87 5.33 17.07
CA ILE A 258 -6.58 5.71 15.69
C ILE A 258 -6.44 7.24 15.60
N GLY A 259 -5.35 7.70 14.99
CA GLY A 259 -5.00 9.12 14.88
C GLY A 259 -4.51 9.77 16.18
N THR A 260 -4.28 8.97 17.24
CA THR A 260 -3.71 9.49 18.49
C THR A 260 -2.52 8.68 19.00
N ARG A 261 -2.67 7.36 19.09
CA ARG A 261 -1.64 6.40 19.49
C ARG A 261 -1.19 5.52 18.33
N TRP A 262 -2.13 5.21 17.43
CA TRP A 262 -1.93 4.39 16.25
C TRP A 262 -2.20 5.20 14.99
N TYR A 263 -1.23 5.26 14.11
CA TYR A 263 -1.27 5.99 12.86
C TYR A 263 -1.20 5.02 11.70
N VAL A 264 -2.35 4.80 11.05
CA VAL A 264 -2.49 3.88 9.92
C VAL A 264 -2.15 4.62 8.63
N LEU A 265 -1.31 4.02 7.81
CA LEU A 265 -0.85 4.55 6.53
C LEU A 265 -1.45 3.74 5.37
N PRO A 266 -1.60 4.33 4.18
CA PRO A 266 -2.27 3.65 3.09
C PRO A 266 -1.33 2.67 2.36
N ASN A 267 -1.80 1.44 2.16
CA ASN A 267 -1.20 0.49 1.21
C ASN A 267 -2.31 -0.24 0.43
N PRO A 268 -2.61 0.18 -0.80
CA PRO A 268 -3.58 -0.48 -1.66
C PRO A 268 -3.01 -1.64 -2.48
N SER A 269 -1.68 -1.85 -2.46
CA SER A 269 -1.01 -2.78 -3.37
C SER A 269 -0.88 -4.19 -2.82
N TYR A 270 -0.72 -4.35 -1.53
CA TYR A 270 -0.62 -5.64 -0.83
C TYR A 270 -0.92 -5.48 0.66
N GLY A 271 -1.04 -6.60 1.35
CA GLY A 271 -1.21 -6.62 2.80
C GLY A 271 -2.09 -7.75 3.27
N SER A 272 -2.20 -7.94 4.57
CA SER A 272 -3.02 -9.00 5.17
C SER A 272 -4.52 -8.84 4.88
N TRP A 273 -4.96 -7.68 4.40
CA TRP A 273 -6.32 -7.47 3.94
C TRP A 273 -6.66 -8.28 2.68
N GLU A 274 -5.69 -8.50 1.81
CA GLU A 274 -5.89 -9.20 0.55
C GLU A 274 -6.19 -10.70 0.75
N PRO A 275 -5.33 -11.50 1.44
CA PRO A 275 -5.62 -12.91 1.66
C PRO A 275 -6.87 -13.15 2.53
N ALA A 276 -7.29 -12.19 3.33
CA ALA A 276 -8.57 -12.26 4.03
C ALA A 276 -9.78 -12.44 3.09
N LEU A 277 -9.67 -12.02 1.82
CA LEU A 277 -10.71 -12.13 0.80
C LEU A 277 -10.77 -13.52 0.15
N PHE A 278 -9.74 -14.34 0.33
CA PHE A 278 -9.69 -15.72 -0.21
C PHE A 278 -9.24 -16.74 0.84
N ASN A 279 -9.74 -16.57 2.08
CA ASN A 279 -9.52 -17.45 3.23
C ASN A 279 -8.05 -17.75 3.56
N ASN A 280 -7.14 -16.85 3.21
CA ASN A 280 -5.69 -16.97 3.39
C ASN A 280 -5.05 -18.15 2.63
N ASP A 281 -5.73 -18.67 1.62
CA ASP A 281 -5.28 -19.83 0.84
C ASP A 281 -4.43 -19.39 -0.37
N TRP A 282 -3.15 -19.23 -0.16
CA TRP A 282 -2.17 -18.91 -1.21
C TRP A 282 -1.87 -20.11 -2.15
N THR A 283 -2.37 -21.31 -1.84
CA THR A 283 -2.23 -22.47 -2.74
C THR A 283 -3.19 -22.43 -3.92
N LEU A 284 -4.23 -21.61 -3.84
CA LEU A 284 -5.17 -21.38 -4.94
C LEU A 284 -4.48 -20.72 -6.14
N PRO A 285 -4.78 -21.16 -7.38
CA PRO A 285 -4.36 -20.47 -8.59
C PRO A 285 -4.76 -18.97 -8.58
N ARG A 286 -3.95 -18.13 -9.25
CA ARG A 286 -4.18 -16.66 -9.31
C ARG A 286 -5.59 -16.30 -9.77
N GLU A 287 -6.12 -16.99 -10.77
CA GLU A 287 -7.48 -16.75 -11.30
C GLU A 287 -8.56 -17.04 -10.25
N GLN A 288 -8.38 -18.07 -9.42
CA GLN A 288 -9.34 -18.40 -8.37
C GLN A 288 -9.29 -17.36 -7.24
N ARG A 289 -8.10 -16.92 -6.83
CA ARG A 289 -7.95 -15.82 -5.87
C ARG A 289 -8.58 -14.53 -6.41
N ARG A 290 -8.38 -14.25 -7.71
CA ARG A 290 -9.00 -13.10 -8.39
C ARG A 290 -10.52 -13.20 -8.40
N ALA A 291 -11.08 -14.36 -8.69
CA ALA A 291 -12.53 -14.58 -8.65
C ALA A 291 -13.10 -14.34 -7.25
N GLN A 292 -12.43 -14.79 -6.19
CA GLN A 292 -12.85 -14.53 -4.81
C GLN A 292 -12.79 -13.04 -4.45
N LYS A 293 -11.75 -12.32 -4.89
CA LYS A 293 -11.67 -10.85 -4.72
C LYS A 293 -12.82 -10.14 -5.43
N MET A 294 -13.17 -10.55 -6.66
CA MET A 294 -14.34 -10.04 -7.39
C MET A 294 -15.65 -10.26 -6.62
N ASN A 295 -15.84 -11.45 -6.06
CA ASN A 295 -17.04 -11.78 -5.29
C ASN A 295 -17.15 -10.99 -3.98
N ALA A 296 -16.06 -10.45 -3.46
CA ALA A 296 -16.07 -9.62 -2.26
C ALA A 296 -16.46 -8.15 -2.54
N LEU A 297 -16.55 -7.75 -3.80
CA LEU A 297 -16.97 -6.39 -4.16
C LEU A 297 -18.46 -6.18 -3.88
N ARG A 298 -18.81 -4.97 -3.51
CA ARG A 298 -20.19 -4.54 -3.30
C ARG A 298 -20.65 -3.76 -4.52
N PHE A 299 -21.82 -4.09 -5.07
CA PHE A 299 -22.39 -3.48 -6.28
C PHE A 299 -23.65 -2.66 -6.00
N ASN A 300 -24.03 -2.52 -4.75
CA ASN A 300 -25.24 -1.82 -4.27
C ASN A 300 -24.92 -1.10 -2.93
#